data_d3aa0c264a28b1323b6a21a3f057440c
#
_entry.id   d3aa0c264a28b1323b6a21a3f057440c
#
_cell.length_a   1.000
_cell.length_b   1.000
_cell.length_c   1.000
_cell.angle_alpha   90.00
_cell.angle_beta   90.00
_cell.angle_gamma   90.00
#
_symmetry.space_group_name_H-M   'P 1'
#
loop_
_entity.id
_entity.type
_entity.pdbx_description
1 polymer ?
#
loop_
_entity_poly.entity_id
_entity_poly.type
_entity_poly.pdbx_seq_one_letter_code
_entity_poly.pdbx_strand_id
1 'polypeptide(L)'
;MHQILGKQSPEQLAQQLVSASKLSDASLRKQLWEGGEKAIEASNDPMIVLARAIDPESRKIRKAYEDDVKAPTDKADETIAKARFDRDGMSTYPDATFTLRLSYGKVEGWNEKGVAVAPFTHFDGLYKRATGADPFKLPDSWVQAQSKLDMATPMNFVSDNDIIGGNSGSAVIDRQGHAVGLIFDGNIHSIGGDFVFDDSSNRAVAVDTAALIEAVRKVYNQPRLADELTQGHF
;
A
#
# COMPACT_ATOMS: atom_id res chain seq x y z
N MET A 1 22.16 21.22 1.45
CA MET A 1 21.66 21.00 2.81
C MET A 1 22.00 22.18 3.76
N HIS A 2 23.23 22.66 3.84
CA HIS A 2 23.58 23.83 4.69
C HIS A 2 22.79 25.11 4.36
N GLN A 3 22.45 25.36 3.10
CA GLN A 3 21.63 26.53 2.71
C GLN A 3 20.18 26.46 3.20
N ILE A 4 19.65 25.27 3.41
CA ILE A 4 18.26 25.05 3.87
C ILE A 4 18.20 25.04 5.38
N LEU A 5 19.07 24.28 6.04
CA LEU A 5 19.08 24.13 7.50
C LEU A 5 19.69 25.34 8.24
N GLY A 6 20.63 26.06 7.58
CA GLY A 6 21.39 27.09 8.26
C GLY A 6 22.13 26.53 9.49
N LYS A 7 21.77 27.02 10.67
CA LYS A 7 22.31 26.56 11.97
C LYS A 7 21.31 25.69 12.76
N GLN A 8 20.16 25.35 12.18
CA GLN A 8 19.09 24.58 12.85
C GLN A 8 19.27 23.08 12.61
N SER A 9 18.75 22.26 13.54
CA SER A 9 18.57 20.83 13.26
C SER A 9 17.40 20.61 12.28
N PRO A 10 17.34 19.46 11.57
CA PRO A 10 16.20 19.13 10.73
C PRO A 10 14.87 19.19 11.49
N GLU A 11 14.83 18.73 12.74
CA GLU A 11 13.64 18.73 13.59
C GLU A 11 13.18 20.13 13.93
N GLN A 12 14.13 21.03 14.28
CA GLN A 12 13.85 22.43 14.60
C GLN A 12 13.27 23.15 13.37
N LEU A 13 13.87 22.95 12.20
CA LEU A 13 13.37 23.52 10.96
C LEU A 13 11.98 22.98 10.61
N ALA A 14 11.77 21.65 10.71
CA ALA A 14 10.48 21.02 10.44
C ALA A 14 9.38 21.58 11.35
N GLN A 15 9.65 21.69 12.66
CA GLN A 15 8.72 22.27 13.63
C GLN A 15 8.38 23.72 13.30
N GLN A 16 9.38 24.53 12.95
CA GLN A 16 9.19 25.92 12.56
C GLN A 16 8.33 26.03 11.29
N LEU A 17 8.63 25.26 10.25
CA LEU A 17 7.91 25.29 8.98
C LEU A 17 6.45 24.89 9.15
N VAL A 18 6.19 23.78 9.86
CA VAL A 18 4.84 23.27 10.08
C VAL A 18 4.01 24.21 10.94
N SER A 19 4.59 24.74 12.04
CA SER A 19 3.84 25.63 12.94
C SER A 19 3.55 27.01 12.36
N ALA A 20 4.41 27.51 11.48
CA ALA A 20 4.26 28.86 10.89
C ALA A 20 3.51 28.85 9.53
N SER A 21 3.42 27.69 8.87
CA SER A 21 2.69 27.57 7.60
C SER A 21 1.18 27.71 7.79
N LYS A 22 0.55 28.42 6.87
CA LYS A 22 -0.90 28.57 6.79
C LYS A 22 -1.54 27.76 5.67
N LEU A 23 -0.81 26.80 5.10
CA LEU A 23 -1.34 25.97 4.01
C LEU A 23 -2.48 25.02 4.43
N SER A 24 -2.77 24.88 5.72
CA SER A 24 -3.98 24.24 6.21
C SER A 24 -5.25 25.04 5.89
N ASP A 25 -5.13 26.37 5.68
CA ASP A 25 -6.24 27.24 5.28
C ASP A 25 -6.62 27.00 3.80
N ALA A 26 -7.87 26.58 3.58
CA ALA A 26 -8.40 26.33 2.25
C ALA A 26 -8.46 27.60 1.39
N SER A 27 -8.72 28.77 2.02
CA SER A 27 -8.80 30.06 1.32
C SER A 27 -7.44 30.47 0.77
N LEU A 28 -6.37 30.28 1.56
CA LEU A 28 -5.01 30.54 1.10
C LEU A 28 -4.62 29.63 -0.07
N ARG A 29 -4.92 28.33 0.02
CA ARG A 29 -4.64 27.40 -1.09
C ARG A 29 -5.39 27.79 -2.36
N LYS A 30 -6.64 28.22 -2.22
CA LYS A 30 -7.44 28.71 -3.36
C LYS A 30 -6.82 29.97 -3.98
N GLN A 31 -6.40 30.94 -3.17
CA GLN A 31 -5.72 32.14 -3.64
C GLN A 31 -4.41 31.82 -4.39
N LEU A 32 -3.61 30.91 -3.86
CA LEU A 32 -2.37 30.46 -4.53
C LEU A 32 -2.67 29.77 -5.86
N TRP A 33 -3.70 28.93 -5.90
CA TRP A 33 -4.11 28.22 -7.12
C TRP A 33 -4.60 29.18 -8.21
N GLU A 34 -5.53 30.08 -7.85
CA GLU A 34 -6.12 31.06 -8.79
C GLU A 34 -5.12 32.12 -9.24
N GLY A 35 -4.23 32.54 -8.34
CA GLY A 35 -3.19 33.53 -8.64
C GLY A 35 -1.97 32.98 -9.38
N GLY A 36 -1.83 31.64 -9.42
CA GLY A 36 -0.77 30.94 -10.16
C GLY A 36 0.64 31.33 -9.73
N GLU A 37 1.56 31.36 -10.70
CA GLU A 37 3.00 31.58 -10.45
C GLU A 37 3.25 32.89 -9.68
N LYS A 38 2.60 33.98 -10.06
CA LYS A 38 2.75 35.29 -9.39
C LYS A 38 2.38 35.25 -7.90
N ALA A 39 1.31 34.53 -7.55
CA ALA A 39 0.89 34.39 -6.16
C ALA A 39 1.87 33.51 -5.36
N ILE A 40 2.40 32.47 -5.99
CA ILE A 40 3.41 31.59 -5.38
C ILE A 40 4.72 32.37 -5.17
N GLU A 41 5.17 33.15 -6.15
CA GLU A 41 6.37 33.99 -6.05
C GLU A 41 6.25 35.06 -4.95
N ALA A 42 5.08 35.66 -4.82
CA ALA A 42 4.82 36.68 -3.80
C ALA A 42 4.57 36.10 -2.38
N SER A 43 4.36 34.80 -2.27
CA SER A 43 4.04 34.15 -1.00
C SER A 43 5.21 34.15 -0.04
N ASN A 44 4.95 34.53 1.22
CA ASN A 44 5.89 34.42 2.34
C ASN A 44 5.60 33.24 3.27
N ASP A 45 4.69 32.34 2.90
CA ASP A 45 4.48 31.11 3.66
C ASP A 45 5.76 30.28 3.67
N PRO A 46 6.27 29.86 4.85
CA PRO A 46 7.58 29.24 4.97
C PRO A 46 7.71 27.92 4.20
N MET A 47 6.64 27.16 4.03
CA MET A 47 6.65 25.94 3.21
C MET A 47 6.73 26.27 1.72
N ILE A 48 6.07 27.33 1.26
CA ILE A 48 6.18 27.81 -0.14
C ILE A 48 7.59 28.36 -0.41
N VAL A 49 8.15 29.12 0.53
CA VAL A 49 9.53 29.64 0.42
C VAL A 49 10.54 28.48 0.33
N LEU A 50 10.40 27.46 1.17
CA LEU A 50 11.24 26.26 1.09
C LEU A 50 11.07 25.55 -0.26
N ALA A 51 9.83 25.32 -0.70
CA ALA A 51 9.57 24.66 -1.98
C ALA A 51 10.22 25.41 -3.15
N ARG A 52 10.10 26.73 -3.21
CA ARG A 52 10.77 27.55 -4.24
C ARG A 52 12.29 27.45 -4.22
N ALA A 53 12.87 27.30 -3.03
CA ALA A 53 14.33 27.18 -2.88
C ALA A 53 14.87 25.83 -3.39
N ILE A 54 14.08 24.76 -3.32
CA ILE A 54 14.52 23.41 -3.72
C ILE A 54 14.05 23.00 -5.13
N ASP A 55 12.93 23.55 -5.62
CA ASP A 55 12.28 23.12 -6.86
C ASP A 55 13.20 23.18 -8.10
N PRO A 56 13.99 24.24 -8.35
CA PRO A 56 14.84 24.30 -9.54
C PRO A 56 15.84 23.15 -9.63
N GLU A 57 16.54 22.83 -8.54
CA GLU A 57 17.50 21.73 -8.52
C GLU A 57 16.81 20.37 -8.56
N SER A 58 15.65 20.23 -7.90
CA SER A 58 14.84 19.01 -7.96
C SER A 58 14.39 18.71 -9.39
N ARG A 59 13.92 19.71 -10.13
CA ARG A 59 13.54 19.56 -11.56
C ARG A 59 14.73 19.19 -12.45
N LYS A 60 15.89 19.80 -12.21
CA LYS A 60 17.10 19.48 -12.95
C LYS A 60 17.53 18.03 -12.73
N ILE A 61 17.54 17.58 -11.46
CA ILE A 61 17.89 16.20 -11.11
C ILE A 61 16.88 15.22 -11.70
N ARG A 62 15.57 15.55 -11.58
CA ARG A 62 14.51 14.73 -12.18
C ARG A 62 14.67 14.59 -13.68
N LYS A 63 14.93 15.70 -14.38
CA LYS A 63 15.13 15.65 -15.82
C LYS A 63 16.34 14.78 -16.19
N ALA A 64 17.45 14.90 -15.48
CA ALA A 64 18.61 14.04 -15.73
C ALA A 64 18.27 12.55 -15.49
N TYR A 65 17.54 12.24 -14.41
CA TYR A 65 17.08 10.88 -14.16
C TYR A 65 16.13 10.36 -15.26
N GLU A 66 15.17 11.19 -15.70
CA GLU A 66 14.23 10.82 -16.77
C GLU A 66 14.95 10.56 -18.10
N ASP A 67 15.90 11.43 -18.45
CA ASP A 67 16.62 11.33 -19.73
C ASP A 67 17.67 10.20 -19.72
N ASP A 68 18.47 10.09 -18.64
CA ASP A 68 19.66 9.24 -18.61
C ASP A 68 19.40 7.84 -18.03
N VAL A 69 18.34 7.68 -17.24
CA VAL A 69 18.02 6.41 -16.57
C VAL A 69 16.67 5.88 -17.01
N LYS A 70 15.60 6.63 -16.72
CA LYS A 70 14.23 6.11 -16.91
C LYS A 70 13.92 5.80 -18.39
N ALA A 71 14.15 6.73 -19.30
CA ALA A 71 13.82 6.53 -20.71
C ALA A 71 14.61 5.38 -21.36
N PRO A 72 15.95 5.22 -21.14
CA PRO A 72 16.68 4.03 -21.60
C PRO A 72 16.17 2.72 -20.99
N THR A 73 15.82 2.71 -19.70
CA THR A 73 15.28 1.53 -19.01
C THR A 73 13.93 1.15 -19.58
N ASP A 74 12.98 2.09 -19.69
CA ASP A 74 11.65 1.86 -20.28
C ASP A 74 11.78 1.28 -21.71
N LYS A 75 12.74 1.77 -22.50
CA LYS A 75 13.00 1.25 -23.85
C LYS A 75 13.54 -0.17 -23.86
N ALA A 76 14.40 -0.50 -22.91
CA ALA A 76 14.92 -1.86 -22.76
C ALA A 76 13.79 -2.83 -22.33
N ASP A 77 12.96 -2.42 -21.38
CA ASP A 77 11.81 -3.21 -20.87
C ASP A 77 10.79 -3.48 -21.99
N GLU A 78 10.48 -2.47 -22.83
CA GLU A 78 9.62 -2.65 -24.02
C GLU A 78 10.21 -3.72 -24.96
N THR A 79 11.51 -3.70 -25.16
CA THR A 79 12.21 -4.66 -26.04
C THR A 79 12.15 -6.09 -25.46
N ILE A 80 12.37 -6.22 -24.16
CA ILE A 80 12.28 -7.51 -23.44
C ILE A 80 10.87 -8.03 -23.47
N ALA A 81 9.88 -7.18 -23.17
CA ALA A 81 8.46 -7.55 -23.19
C ALA A 81 8.05 -8.07 -24.58
N LYS A 82 8.45 -7.36 -25.64
CA LYS A 82 8.22 -7.81 -27.02
C LYS A 82 8.82 -9.19 -27.29
N ALA A 83 10.07 -9.42 -26.91
CA ALA A 83 10.73 -10.71 -27.09
C ALA A 83 10.03 -11.85 -26.31
N ARG A 84 9.51 -11.57 -25.12
CA ARG A 84 8.69 -12.52 -24.35
C ARG A 84 7.39 -12.87 -25.09
N PHE A 85 6.65 -11.85 -25.55
CA PHE A 85 5.41 -12.08 -26.31
C PHE A 85 5.65 -12.80 -27.64
N ASP A 86 6.76 -12.50 -28.33
CA ASP A 86 7.13 -13.20 -29.57
C ASP A 86 7.46 -14.69 -29.32
N ARG A 87 8.01 -15.03 -28.14
CA ARG A 87 8.31 -16.42 -27.73
C ARG A 87 7.10 -17.17 -27.20
N ASP A 88 6.36 -16.56 -26.26
CA ASP A 88 5.36 -17.24 -25.43
C ASP A 88 3.91 -16.93 -25.91
N GLY A 89 3.73 -15.98 -26.81
CA GLY A 89 2.45 -15.60 -27.34
C GLY A 89 1.47 -15.08 -26.29
N MET A 90 0.20 -15.38 -26.46
CA MET A 90 -0.88 -14.93 -25.56
C MET A 90 -0.92 -15.66 -24.20
N SER A 91 -0.02 -16.60 -23.95
CA SER A 91 0.11 -17.24 -22.63
C SER A 91 0.82 -16.33 -21.61
N THR A 92 1.52 -15.29 -22.08
CA THR A 92 2.16 -14.29 -21.24
C THR A 92 1.18 -13.16 -20.96
N TYR A 93 0.91 -12.89 -19.69
CA TYR A 93 0.12 -11.73 -19.28
C TYR A 93 0.99 -10.46 -19.20
N PRO A 94 0.41 -9.26 -19.40
CA PRO A 94 1.16 -8.01 -19.37
C PRO A 94 1.58 -7.63 -17.94
N ASP A 95 2.67 -6.87 -17.86
CA ASP A 95 3.10 -6.25 -16.59
C ASP A 95 2.02 -5.31 -16.02
N ALA A 96 2.08 -5.06 -14.72
CA ALA A 96 1.19 -4.13 -14.05
C ALA A 96 1.53 -2.68 -14.44
N THR A 97 0.53 -1.95 -14.94
CA THR A 97 0.68 -0.57 -15.46
C THR A 97 -0.22 0.44 -14.74
N PHE A 98 -0.71 0.11 -13.55
CA PHE A 98 -1.71 0.89 -12.80
C PHE A 98 -3.04 1.12 -13.55
N THR A 99 -3.30 0.34 -14.58
CA THR A 99 -4.61 0.25 -15.23
C THR A 99 -5.44 -0.87 -14.61
N LEU A 100 -6.75 -0.87 -14.85
CA LEU A 100 -7.61 -1.95 -14.38
C LEU A 100 -7.13 -3.30 -14.92
N ARG A 101 -6.83 -4.22 -14.01
CA ARG A 101 -6.31 -5.56 -14.30
C ARG A 101 -7.01 -6.58 -13.42
N LEU A 102 -7.37 -7.72 -13.99
CA LEU A 102 -7.82 -8.87 -13.24
C LEU A 102 -6.66 -9.85 -13.06
N SER A 103 -6.28 -10.12 -11.80
CA SER A 103 -5.46 -11.26 -11.43
C SER A 103 -6.37 -12.32 -10.82
N TYR A 104 -6.23 -13.59 -11.24
CA TYR A 104 -7.05 -14.67 -10.73
C TYR A 104 -6.19 -15.86 -10.30
N GLY A 105 -6.69 -16.60 -9.30
CA GLY A 105 -5.99 -17.73 -8.73
C GLY A 105 -6.89 -18.50 -7.78
N LYS A 106 -6.28 -19.34 -6.96
CA LYS A 106 -6.94 -20.18 -5.95
C LYS A 106 -6.47 -19.78 -4.57
N VAL A 107 -7.35 -19.92 -3.59
CA VAL A 107 -6.96 -19.89 -2.18
C VAL A 107 -6.25 -21.20 -1.86
N GLU A 108 -4.93 -21.14 -1.73
CA GLU A 108 -4.07 -22.31 -1.57
C GLU A 108 -2.84 -21.94 -0.72
N GLY A 109 -2.48 -22.85 0.21
CA GLY A 109 -1.25 -22.76 0.97
C GLY A 109 -0.02 -23.10 0.11
N TRP A 110 1.11 -23.33 0.77
CA TRP A 110 2.35 -23.77 0.10
C TRP A 110 3.12 -24.74 0.97
N ASN A 111 4.20 -25.29 0.43
CA ASN A 111 5.13 -26.11 1.20
C ASN A 111 6.36 -25.28 1.56
N GLU A 112 6.60 -25.07 2.85
CA GLU A 112 7.79 -24.40 3.35
C GLU A 112 8.78 -25.43 3.89
N LYS A 113 9.81 -25.76 3.11
CA LYS A 113 10.86 -26.71 3.49
C LYS A 113 10.34 -28.06 4.03
N GLY A 114 9.33 -28.60 3.35
CA GLY A 114 8.71 -29.88 3.73
C GLY A 114 7.55 -29.77 4.72
N VAL A 115 7.21 -28.55 5.17
CA VAL A 115 6.08 -28.30 6.07
C VAL A 115 4.95 -27.65 5.28
N ALA A 116 3.76 -28.24 5.31
CA ALA A 116 2.58 -27.65 4.69
C ALA A 116 2.11 -26.42 5.47
N VAL A 117 2.02 -25.27 4.81
CA VAL A 117 1.46 -24.03 5.35
C VAL A 117 0.02 -23.91 4.89
N ALA A 118 -0.91 -23.82 5.85
CA ALA A 118 -2.33 -23.70 5.56
C ALA A 118 -2.65 -22.32 4.92
N PRO A 119 -3.69 -22.26 4.05
CA PRO A 119 -4.04 -21.00 3.39
C PRO A 119 -4.69 -19.95 4.28
N PHE A 120 -5.20 -20.31 5.46
CA PHE A 120 -5.87 -19.38 6.37
C PHE A 120 -5.13 -19.24 7.71
N THR A 121 -5.12 -18.02 8.23
CA THR A 121 -4.87 -17.74 9.65
C THR A 121 -6.16 -17.32 10.34
N HIS A 122 -6.19 -17.39 11.68
CA HIS A 122 -7.36 -17.07 12.49
C HIS A 122 -6.98 -16.13 13.63
N PHE A 123 -7.95 -15.52 14.30
CA PHE A 123 -7.68 -14.63 15.43
C PHE A 123 -6.90 -15.30 16.55
N ASP A 124 -7.09 -16.59 16.79
CA ASP A 124 -6.31 -17.32 17.80
C ASP A 124 -4.81 -17.26 17.53
N GLY A 125 -4.40 -17.33 16.27
CA GLY A 125 -3.01 -17.18 15.85
C GLY A 125 -2.43 -15.80 16.14
N LEU A 126 -3.22 -14.73 15.95
CA LEU A 126 -2.83 -13.36 16.29
C LEU A 126 -2.46 -13.25 17.78
N TYR A 127 -3.35 -13.71 18.66
CA TYR A 127 -3.12 -13.64 20.11
C TYR A 127 -2.04 -14.59 20.61
N LYS A 128 -1.90 -15.79 20.02
CA LYS A 128 -0.81 -16.72 20.33
C LYS A 128 0.57 -16.14 19.97
N ARG A 129 0.65 -15.32 18.93
CA ARG A 129 1.89 -14.67 18.49
C ARG A 129 2.22 -13.41 19.29
N ALA A 130 1.26 -12.83 20.00
CA ALA A 130 1.45 -11.60 20.76
C ALA A 130 2.43 -11.81 21.92
N THR A 131 3.49 -11.01 21.99
CA THR A 131 4.54 -11.08 23.02
C THR A 131 4.44 -9.96 24.04
N GLY A 132 3.56 -8.97 23.83
CA GLY A 132 3.47 -7.75 24.65
C GLY A 132 4.59 -6.74 24.36
N ALA A 133 5.53 -7.05 23.47
CA ALA A 133 6.62 -6.18 23.02
C ALA A 133 6.70 -6.14 21.49
N ASP A 134 7.27 -5.05 20.95
CA ASP A 134 7.50 -4.92 19.52
C ASP A 134 8.40 -6.06 18.98
N PRO A 135 8.18 -6.50 17.75
CA PRO A 135 7.18 -6.06 16.78
C PRO A 135 5.80 -6.75 16.94
N PHE A 136 5.60 -7.61 17.95
CA PHE A 136 4.38 -8.41 18.12
C PHE A 136 3.49 -7.92 19.27
N LYS A 137 3.60 -6.66 19.63
CA LYS A 137 2.72 -6.00 20.59
C LYS A 137 1.37 -5.70 19.93
N LEU A 138 0.27 -6.17 20.53
CA LEU A 138 -1.07 -5.80 20.08
C LEU A 138 -1.46 -4.42 20.62
N PRO A 139 -2.22 -3.62 19.85
CA PRO A 139 -2.87 -2.42 20.37
C PRO A 139 -3.81 -2.73 21.55
N ASP A 140 -3.92 -1.80 22.49
CA ASP A 140 -4.76 -1.99 23.69
C ASP A 140 -6.22 -2.31 23.36
N SER A 141 -6.76 -1.74 22.29
CA SER A 141 -8.12 -2.03 21.81
C SER A 141 -8.32 -3.51 21.46
N TRP A 142 -7.32 -4.14 20.85
CA TRP A 142 -7.34 -5.57 20.52
C TRP A 142 -7.18 -6.44 21.76
N VAL A 143 -6.30 -6.06 22.69
CA VAL A 143 -6.13 -6.78 23.95
C VAL A 143 -7.45 -6.79 24.74
N GLN A 144 -8.13 -5.64 24.85
CA GLN A 144 -9.40 -5.50 25.55
C GLN A 144 -10.58 -6.23 24.87
N ALA A 145 -10.52 -6.35 23.55
CA ALA A 145 -11.57 -7.01 22.78
C ALA A 145 -11.46 -8.54 22.75
N GLN A 146 -10.33 -9.13 23.18
CA GLN A 146 -10.05 -10.56 23.04
C GLN A 146 -11.20 -11.47 23.46
N SER A 147 -11.81 -11.21 24.63
CA SER A 147 -12.91 -12.03 25.16
C SER A 147 -14.23 -11.91 24.38
N LYS A 148 -14.35 -10.94 23.49
CA LYS A 148 -15.55 -10.68 22.68
C LYS A 148 -15.45 -11.26 21.27
N LEU A 149 -14.22 -11.63 20.84
CA LEU A 149 -13.94 -12.11 19.50
C LEU A 149 -14.13 -13.63 19.41
N ASP A 150 -14.57 -14.08 18.25
CA ASP A 150 -14.51 -15.50 17.90
C ASP A 150 -13.10 -15.84 17.44
N MET A 151 -12.37 -16.62 18.23
CA MET A 151 -10.98 -16.99 17.94
C MET A 151 -10.83 -17.84 16.67
N ALA A 152 -11.90 -18.47 16.19
CA ALA A 152 -11.93 -19.25 14.97
C ALA A 152 -12.21 -18.39 13.71
N THR A 153 -12.52 -17.11 13.84
CA THR A 153 -12.75 -16.21 12.71
C THR A 153 -11.50 -16.18 11.82
N PRO A 154 -11.62 -16.45 10.51
CA PRO A 154 -10.52 -16.29 9.55
C PRO A 154 -10.01 -14.84 9.57
N MET A 155 -8.67 -14.70 9.68
CA MET A 155 -8.04 -13.36 9.74
C MET A 155 -7.44 -12.98 8.42
N ASN A 156 -6.56 -13.82 7.89
CA ASN A 156 -5.94 -13.64 6.59
C ASN A 156 -6.03 -14.93 5.81
N PHE A 157 -5.99 -14.78 4.49
CA PHE A 157 -5.80 -15.94 3.61
C PHE A 157 -4.76 -15.64 2.55
N VAL A 158 -4.24 -16.71 1.93
CA VAL A 158 -3.29 -16.61 0.84
C VAL A 158 -3.83 -17.26 -0.42
N SER A 159 -3.41 -16.74 -1.57
CA SER A 159 -3.77 -17.26 -2.88
C SER A 159 -2.57 -17.26 -3.83
N ASP A 160 -2.63 -18.06 -4.88
CA ASP A 160 -1.61 -18.17 -5.91
C ASP A 160 -1.70 -17.08 -7.00
N ASN A 161 -2.40 -15.99 -6.72
CA ASN A 161 -2.43 -14.83 -7.60
C ASN A 161 -1.06 -14.19 -7.71
N ASP A 162 -0.67 -13.84 -8.94
CA ASP A 162 0.47 -12.95 -9.16
C ASP A 162 0.06 -11.51 -8.87
N ILE A 163 0.74 -10.90 -7.90
CA ILE A 163 0.54 -9.51 -7.48
C ILE A 163 1.88 -8.78 -7.41
N ILE A 164 1.82 -7.46 -7.55
CA ILE A 164 2.97 -6.57 -7.43
C ILE A 164 2.58 -5.34 -6.63
N GLY A 165 3.56 -4.50 -6.28
CA GLY A 165 3.31 -3.19 -5.67
C GLY A 165 2.26 -2.39 -6.45
N GLY A 166 1.26 -1.85 -5.74
CA GLY A 166 0.07 -1.20 -6.31
C GLY A 166 -1.21 -2.05 -6.19
N ASN A 167 -1.10 -3.35 -5.97
CA ASN A 167 -2.27 -4.20 -5.69
C ASN A 167 -2.82 -4.02 -4.26
N SER A 168 -2.05 -3.41 -3.35
CA SER A 168 -2.49 -3.15 -1.97
C SER A 168 -3.81 -2.38 -1.91
N GLY A 169 -4.79 -2.90 -1.12
CA GLY A 169 -6.15 -2.37 -1.03
C GLY A 169 -7.09 -2.86 -2.11
N SER A 170 -6.63 -3.64 -3.09
CA SER A 170 -7.51 -4.24 -4.10
C SER A 170 -8.43 -5.28 -3.48
N ALA A 171 -9.71 -5.23 -3.87
CA ALA A 171 -10.70 -6.21 -3.43
C ALA A 171 -10.40 -7.59 -4.05
N VAL A 172 -10.43 -8.62 -3.20
CA VAL A 172 -10.52 -10.01 -3.64
C VAL A 172 -11.99 -10.37 -3.73
N ILE A 173 -12.41 -10.84 -4.88
CA ILE A 173 -13.80 -11.24 -5.11
C ILE A 173 -13.88 -12.74 -5.43
N ASP A 174 -14.96 -13.37 -5.00
CA ASP A 174 -15.29 -14.73 -5.40
C ASP A 174 -15.93 -14.78 -6.81
N ARG A 175 -16.28 -15.98 -7.26
CA ARG A 175 -16.91 -16.17 -8.58
C ARG A 175 -18.30 -15.56 -8.70
N GLN A 176 -18.95 -15.25 -7.58
CA GLN A 176 -20.25 -14.60 -7.50
C GLN A 176 -20.13 -13.07 -7.42
N GLY A 177 -18.91 -12.53 -7.32
CA GLY A 177 -18.64 -11.10 -7.19
C GLY A 177 -18.71 -10.57 -5.76
N HIS A 178 -18.77 -11.44 -4.74
CA HIS A 178 -18.71 -11.01 -3.36
C HIS A 178 -17.29 -10.62 -2.97
N ALA A 179 -17.12 -9.51 -2.27
CA ALA A 179 -15.85 -9.14 -1.69
C ALA A 179 -15.52 -10.07 -0.51
N VAL A 180 -14.48 -10.89 -0.66
CA VAL A 180 -14.03 -11.86 0.36
C VAL A 180 -12.76 -11.43 1.08
N GLY A 181 -12.05 -10.43 0.58
CA GLY A 181 -10.85 -9.93 1.22
C GLY A 181 -10.30 -8.68 0.55
N LEU A 182 -9.22 -8.16 1.14
CA LEU A 182 -8.43 -7.06 0.58
C LEU A 182 -6.95 -7.48 0.57
N ILE A 183 -6.31 -7.38 -0.59
CA ILE A 183 -4.87 -7.63 -0.73
C ILE A 183 -4.09 -6.56 0.03
N PHE A 184 -3.06 -6.96 0.77
CA PHE A 184 -2.19 -6.01 1.47
C PHE A 184 -0.70 -6.38 1.40
N ASP A 185 -0.35 -7.64 1.08
CA ASP A 185 1.05 -8.09 1.07
C ASP A 185 1.23 -9.32 0.18
N GLY A 186 2.46 -9.77 0.05
CA GLY A 186 2.86 -11.08 -0.46
C GLY A 186 3.66 -11.86 0.59
N ASN A 187 3.74 -13.18 0.46
CA ASN A 187 4.61 -13.96 1.33
C ASN A 187 6.09 -13.71 0.99
N ILE A 188 7.02 -14.28 1.79
CA ILE A 188 8.47 -14.06 1.60
C ILE A 188 8.97 -14.44 0.20
N HIS A 189 8.32 -15.39 -0.47
CA HIS A 189 8.69 -15.83 -1.81
C HIS A 189 8.28 -14.83 -2.90
N SER A 190 7.35 -13.90 -2.59
CA SER A 190 6.93 -12.85 -3.53
C SER A 190 7.98 -11.78 -3.77
N ILE A 191 9.04 -11.69 -2.95
CA ILE A 191 10.15 -10.73 -3.13
C ILE A 191 10.84 -10.91 -4.48
N GLY A 192 10.90 -12.15 -4.99
CA GLY A 192 11.45 -12.45 -6.31
C GLY A 192 10.47 -12.23 -7.47
N GLY A 193 9.21 -11.90 -7.17
CA GLY A 193 8.12 -11.84 -8.14
C GLY A 193 8.30 -10.78 -9.23
N ASP A 194 9.07 -9.73 -8.96
CA ASP A 194 9.42 -8.72 -9.98
C ASP A 194 10.22 -9.29 -11.15
N PHE A 195 10.89 -10.44 -10.95
CA PHE A 195 11.74 -11.07 -11.94
C PHE A 195 11.15 -12.39 -12.47
N VAL A 196 10.65 -13.24 -11.56
CA VAL A 196 10.07 -14.54 -11.87
C VAL A 196 8.96 -14.87 -10.89
N PHE A 197 7.78 -15.18 -11.41
CA PHE A 197 6.66 -15.70 -10.63
C PHE A 197 6.76 -17.22 -10.52
N ASP A 198 6.83 -17.74 -9.30
CA ASP A 198 6.82 -19.17 -8.99
C ASP A 198 5.52 -19.53 -8.26
N ASP A 199 4.57 -20.10 -8.98
CA ASP A 199 3.24 -20.47 -8.49
C ASP A 199 3.27 -21.58 -7.42
N SER A 200 4.37 -22.30 -7.28
CA SER A 200 4.52 -23.34 -6.25
C SER A 200 4.67 -22.76 -4.83
N SER A 201 5.23 -21.56 -4.70
CA SER A 201 5.56 -20.96 -3.41
C SER A 201 5.15 -19.51 -3.23
N ASN A 202 5.07 -18.72 -4.32
CA ASN A 202 4.65 -17.33 -4.26
C ASN A 202 3.14 -17.24 -3.90
N ARG A 203 2.81 -16.41 -2.89
CA ARG A 203 1.41 -16.22 -2.46
C ARG A 203 1.12 -14.75 -2.22
N ALA A 204 0.00 -14.30 -2.77
CA ALA A 204 -0.65 -13.06 -2.38
C ALA A 204 -1.29 -13.22 -1.00
N VAL A 205 -1.25 -12.19 -0.17
CA VAL A 205 -1.82 -12.19 1.17
C VAL A 205 -2.96 -11.18 1.24
N ALA A 206 -4.13 -11.65 1.66
CA ALA A 206 -5.32 -10.83 1.85
C ALA A 206 -5.82 -10.91 3.29
N VAL A 207 -6.34 -9.80 3.81
CA VAL A 207 -7.15 -9.82 5.01
C VAL A 207 -8.54 -10.32 4.66
N ASP A 208 -9.09 -11.23 5.47
CA ASP A 208 -10.43 -11.78 5.27
C ASP A 208 -11.53 -10.78 5.68
N THR A 209 -12.59 -10.67 4.88
CA THR A 209 -13.73 -9.79 5.21
C THR A 209 -14.44 -10.18 6.51
N ALA A 210 -14.43 -11.45 6.90
CA ALA A 210 -14.95 -11.88 8.20
C ALA A 210 -14.22 -11.20 9.36
N ALA A 211 -12.87 -11.15 9.29
CA ALA A 211 -12.06 -10.44 10.29
C ALA A 211 -12.34 -8.94 10.29
N LEU A 212 -12.46 -8.34 9.10
CA LEU A 212 -12.76 -6.91 8.99
C LEU A 212 -14.10 -6.56 9.67
N ILE A 213 -15.16 -7.29 9.35
CA ILE A 213 -16.49 -7.04 9.92
C ILE A 213 -16.51 -7.28 11.42
N GLU A 214 -15.88 -8.36 11.90
CA GLU A 214 -15.80 -8.64 13.33
C GLU A 214 -14.99 -7.58 14.08
N ALA A 215 -13.86 -7.14 13.54
CA ALA A 215 -13.04 -6.08 14.13
C ALA A 215 -13.81 -4.74 14.17
N VAL A 216 -14.44 -4.33 13.07
CA VAL A 216 -15.25 -3.11 13.03
C VAL A 216 -16.34 -3.15 14.09
N ARG A 217 -17.03 -4.26 14.23
CA ARG A 217 -18.13 -4.42 15.17
C ARG A 217 -17.67 -4.50 16.63
N LYS A 218 -16.66 -5.33 16.93
CA LYS A 218 -16.32 -5.72 18.31
C LYS A 218 -15.08 -5.03 18.87
N VAL A 219 -14.07 -4.72 18.03
CA VAL A 219 -12.86 -4.03 18.47
C VAL A 219 -13.05 -2.52 18.43
N TYR A 220 -13.59 -2.01 17.31
CA TYR A 220 -13.79 -0.58 17.10
C TYR A 220 -15.18 -0.07 17.51
N ASN A 221 -16.07 -0.96 17.94
CA ASN A 221 -17.43 -0.64 18.41
C ASN A 221 -18.22 0.21 17.40
N GLN A 222 -18.18 -0.17 16.12
CA GLN A 222 -18.89 0.48 15.03
C GLN A 222 -19.91 -0.47 14.37
N PRO A 223 -20.94 -0.93 15.11
CA PRO A 223 -21.89 -1.91 14.57
C PRO A 223 -22.66 -1.40 13.36
N ARG A 224 -23.02 -0.11 13.34
CA ARG A 224 -23.70 0.51 12.20
C ARG A 224 -22.87 0.39 10.92
N LEU A 225 -21.56 0.71 10.99
CA LEU A 225 -20.67 0.58 9.83
C LEU A 225 -20.55 -0.88 9.38
N ALA A 226 -20.48 -1.83 10.33
CA ALA A 226 -20.45 -3.24 9.99
C ALA A 226 -21.74 -3.69 9.30
N ASP A 227 -22.91 -3.20 9.74
CA ASP A 227 -24.20 -3.49 9.09
C ASP A 227 -24.29 -2.90 7.70
N GLU A 228 -23.81 -1.67 7.53
CA GLU A 228 -23.71 -0.96 6.25
C GLU A 228 -22.85 -1.73 5.22
N LEU A 229 -21.66 -2.16 5.64
CA LEU A 229 -20.75 -2.94 4.81
C LEU A 229 -21.32 -4.32 4.43
N THR A 230 -22.14 -4.94 5.29
CA THR A 230 -22.69 -6.27 5.01
C THR A 230 -24.02 -6.24 4.26
N GLN A 231 -24.78 -5.18 4.38
CA GLN A 231 -26.14 -5.06 3.79
C GLN A 231 -26.16 -4.18 2.53
N GLY A 232 -25.11 -3.37 2.31
CA GLY A 232 -24.98 -2.49 1.15
C GLY A 232 -25.93 -1.28 1.18
N HIS A 233 -26.52 -0.95 2.33
CA HIS A 233 -27.41 0.20 2.50
C HIS A 233 -27.26 0.79 3.90
N PHE A 234 -27.65 2.04 4.07
CA PHE A 234 -27.57 2.78 5.34
C PHE A 234 -28.80 2.59 6.20
#